data_c0fe31d31e1c50c1888debc1fe376eea
#
_entry.id   c0fe31d31e1c50c1888debc1fe376eea
#
_cell.length_a   1.000
_cell.length_b   1.000
_cell.length_c   1.000
_cell.angle_alpha   90.00
_cell.angle_beta   90.00
_cell.angle_gamma   90.00
#
_symmetry.space_group_name_H-M   'P 1'
#
loop_
_entity.id
_entity.type
_entity.pdbx_description
1 polymer ?
#
loop_
_entity_poly.entity_id
_entity_poly.type
_entity_poly.pdbx_seq_one_letter_code
_entity_poly.pdbx_strand_id
1 'polypeptide(L)'
;AHAGVSLGLLGVISTVTLRLEPEYVLRGWTSVQQAGDCEIDLFGDGDLTRPSLRKFFEDAPYSRLLYWPQKGVERVEIWRAQRDVKTPGWTPKPYRQFQNAPFLTQWFVRFLYTRVLPRIDLVPGDASAAEAETWLRATIASAFADMGMSAPPLSGPVLDSIIDGLAEALADADDGVDSVKEVLVRELIRLVVSLSERRNGAYDHKAFTDTWYDGLPHDNQMDDQLMPILFTEMWVPLHRAPEVMRALRDFWAAGGLEATGTFATEIYPAPASPFTLSAASGGPRLRIDPFVFWREDAKPELDYFKGYWELLKHFDARFHWGKSLSEPGSSTGAAYRRAECGATAWDAWKALRDVRDPDRIFVSHYWRAHLAL
;
A
#
# COMPACT_ATOMS: atom_id res chain seq x y z
N ALA A 1 -13.85 -13.35 -22.92
CA ALA A 1 -13.48 -13.38 -21.50
C ALA A 1 -11.99 -13.63 -21.29
N HIS A 2 -11.35 -14.53 -22.06
CA HIS A 2 -9.94 -14.94 -21.84
C HIS A 2 -8.91 -13.89 -22.28
N ALA A 3 -9.19 -13.07 -23.28
CA ALA A 3 -8.22 -12.11 -23.83
C ALA A 3 -7.97 -10.88 -22.94
N GLY A 4 -8.93 -10.49 -22.09
CA GLY A 4 -8.82 -9.28 -21.29
C GLY A 4 -7.75 -9.36 -20.18
N VAL A 5 -7.46 -10.57 -19.68
CA VAL A 5 -6.32 -10.88 -18.81
C VAL A 5 -5.64 -12.11 -19.41
N SER A 6 -4.77 -11.89 -20.39
CA SER A 6 -4.11 -12.97 -21.15
C SER A 6 -2.71 -13.30 -20.67
N LEU A 7 -2.14 -12.49 -19.78
CA LEU A 7 -0.75 -12.57 -19.28
C LEU A 7 0.31 -12.50 -20.41
N GLY A 8 -0.07 -12.00 -21.59
CA GLY A 8 0.77 -12.05 -22.79
C GLY A 8 0.88 -13.44 -23.42
N LEU A 9 0.14 -14.45 -22.92
CA LEU A 9 0.32 -15.86 -23.30
C LEU A 9 -0.61 -16.33 -24.43
N LEU A 10 -1.46 -15.44 -24.96
CA LEU A 10 -2.37 -15.75 -26.09
C LEU A 10 -1.90 -15.18 -27.41
N GLY A 11 -0.72 -14.57 -27.45
CA GLY A 11 -0.16 -13.93 -28.64
C GLY A 11 0.00 -12.41 -28.49
N VAL A 12 0.38 -11.76 -29.58
CA VAL A 12 0.56 -10.31 -29.68
C VAL A 12 -0.77 -9.64 -29.99
N ILE A 13 -1.14 -8.63 -29.19
CA ILE A 13 -2.32 -7.79 -29.46
C ILE A 13 -1.89 -6.69 -30.43
N SER A 14 -2.41 -6.73 -31.66
CA SER A 14 -2.10 -5.74 -32.71
C SER A 14 -3.06 -4.54 -32.71
N THR A 15 -4.27 -4.74 -32.24
CA THR A 15 -5.30 -3.70 -32.29
C THR A 15 -6.23 -3.81 -31.06
N VAL A 16 -6.53 -2.66 -30.47
CA VAL A 16 -7.51 -2.54 -29.38
C VAL A 16 -8.55 -1.50 -29.79
N THR A 17 -9.83 -1.86 -29.67
CA THR A 17 -10.94 -0.93 -29.85
C THR A 17 -11.47 -0.52 -28.50
N LEU A 18 -11.42 0.80 -28.20
CA LEU A 18 -11.90 1.38 -26.95
C LEU A 18 -13.21 2.11 -27.18
N ARG A 19 -14.15 1.96 -26.27
CA ARG A 19 -15.32 2.83 -26.19
C ARG A 19 -14.92 4.03 -25.32
N LEU A 20 -15.00 5.22 -25.90
CA LEU A 20 -14.75 6.48 -25.17
C LEU A 20 -16.03 6.90 -24.44
N GLU A 21 -15.85 7.48 -23.28
CA GLU A 21 -16.88 8.20 -22.52
C GLU A 21 -16.67 9.72 -22.64
N PRO A 22 -17.71 10.54 -22.43
CA PRO A 22 -17.54 11.98 -22.31
C PRO A 22 -16.53 12.34 -21.22
N GLU A 23 -15.77 13.40 -21.43
CA GLU A 23 -14.84 13.93 -20.43
C GLU A 23 -15.60 14.30 -19.15
N TYR A 24 -15.03 13.95 -18.01
CA TYR A 24 -15.55 14.31 -16.69
C TYR A 24 -14.40 14.72 -15.77
N VAL A 25 -14.75 15.34 -14.67
CA VAL A 25 -13.82 15.69 -13.60
C VAL A 25 -14.14 14.90 -12.36
N LEU A 26 -13.19 14.82 -11.45
CA LEU A 26 -13.39 14.29 -10.11
C LEU A 26 -13.58 15.44 -9.13
N ARG A 27 -14.53 15.27 -8.23
CA ARG A 27 -14.68 16.07 -7.02
C ARG A 27 -14.60 15.17 -5.84
N GLY A 28 -13.71 15.47 -4.90
CA GLY A 28 -13.48 14.60 -3.77
C GLY A 28 -12.90 15.32 -2.57
N TRP A 29 -12.53 14.54 -1.59
CA TRP A 29 -11.83 15.01 -0.40
C TRP A 29 -10.94 13.92 0.18
N THR A 30 -9.94 14.37 0.92
CA THR A 30 -9.02 13.50 1.64
C THR A 30 -8.85 14.00 3.07
N SER A 31 -8.59 13.08 3.97
CA SER A 31 -8.25 13.36 5.37
C SER A 31 -7.42 12.23 5.95
N VAL A 32 -6.54 12.55 6.89
CA VAL A 32 -5.82 11.56 7.71
C VAL A 32 -6.46 11.52 9.08
N GLN A 33 -6.87 10.34 9.50
CA GLN A 33 -7.64 10.12 10.71
C GLN A 33 -7.01 9.02 11.56
N GLN A 34 -7.28 9.00 12.87
CA GLN A 34 -6.93 7.89 13.74
C GLN A 34 -7.87 6.72 13.45
N ALA A 35 -7.36 5.52 13.21
CA ALA A 35 -8.16 4.37 12.78
C ALA A 35 -9.25 3.97 13.77
N GLY A 36 -9.00 4.12 15.07
CA GLY A 36 -9.95 3.78 16.13
C GLY A 36 -11.23 4.63 16.13
N ASP A 37 -11.14 5.89 15.68
CA ASP A 37 -12.25 6.85 15.70
C ASP A 37 -12.48 7.56 14.34
N CYS A 38 -11.97 6.99 13.26
CA CYS A 38 -12.20 7.50 11.91
C CYS A 38 -13.68 7.35 11.50
N GLU A 39 -14.05 8.05 10.43
CA GLU A 39 -15.43 8.06 9.92
C GLU A 39 -15.93 6.72 9.35
N ILE A 40 -15.05 5.70 9.26
CA ILE A 40 -15.36 4.36 8.75
C ILE A 40 -15.09 3.35 9.86
N ASP A 41 -15.99 2.40 10.05
CA ASP A 41 -15.71 1.23 10.88
C ASP A 41 -14.86 0.24 10.07
N LEU A 42 -13.52 0.34 10.23
CA LEU A 42 -12.55 -0.45 9.47
C LEU A 42 -12.62 -1.95 9.81
N PHE A 43 -13.03 -2.28 11.02
CA PHE A 43 -12.91 -3.64 11.58
C PHE A 43 -14.26 -4.29 11.94
N GLY A 44 -15.36 -3.56 11.84
CA GLY A 44 -16.69 -4.00 12.21
C GLY A 44 -17.70 -3.95 11.08
N ASP A 45 -18.94 -4.19 11.44
CA ASP A 45 -20.07 -4.22 10.49
C ASP A 45 -20.69 -2.83 10.28
N GLY A 46 -20.18 -1.82 11.02
CA GLY A 46 -20.66 -0.43 10.97
C GLY A 46 -22.02 -0.23 11.64
N ASP A 47 -22.43 1.03 11.69
CA ASP A 47 -23.76 1.44 12.17
C ASP A 47 -24.29 2.61 11.33
N LEU A 48 -25.36 3.27 11.81
CA LEU A 48 -25.97 4.41 11.11
C LEU A 48 -25.09 5.67 11.05
N THR A 49 -24.13 5.78 11.95
CA THR A 49 -23.24 6.95 12.09
C THR A 49 -21.86 6.70 11.48
N ARG A 50 -21.43 5.45 11.48
CA ARG A 50 -20.11 5.01 11.04
C ARG A 50 -20.25 3.76 10.16
N PRO A 51 -20.27 3.93 8.82
CA PRO A 51 -20.47 2.81 7.92
C PRO A 51 -19.32 1.80 8.01
N SER A 52 -19.61 0.53 7.76
CA SER A 52 -18.56 -0.47 7.58
C SER A 52 -17.68 -0.14 6.38
N LEU A 53 -16.45 -0.66 6.37
CA LEU A 53 -15.55 -0.52 5.22
C LEU A 53 -16.18 -1.00 3.91
N ARG A 54 -16.91 -2.12 3.95
CA ARG A 54 -17.67 -2.62 2.79
C ARG A 54 -18.68 -1.58 2.29
N LYS A 55 -19.52 -1.05 3.19
CA LYS A 55 -20.55 -0.07 2.83
C LYS A 55 -19.94 1.22 2.28
N PHE A 56 -18.85 1.70 2.88
CA PHE A 56 -18.11 2.85 2.39
C PHE A 56 -17.63 2.65 0.94
N PHE A 57 -17.06 1.48 0.62
CA PHE A 57 -16.59 1.19 -0.73
C PHE A 57 -17.72 0.96 -1.75
N GLU A 58 -18.87 0.45 -1.30
CA GLU A 58 -20.06 0.34 -2.16
C GLU A 58 -20.65 1.71 -2.51
N ASP A 59 -20.60 2.69 -1.58
CA ASP A 59 -21.17 4.03 -1.75
C ASP A 59 -20.22 5.03 -2.44
N ALA A 60 -18.91 4.82 -2.33
CA ALA A 60 -17.89 5.70 -2.89
C ALA A 60 -17.24 5.06 -4.13
N PRO A 61 -17.67 5.39 -5.35
CA PRO A 61 -17.19 4.73 -6.58
C PRO A 61 -15.70 4.93 -6.83
N TYR A 62 -15.13 6.02 -6.31
CA TYR A 62 -13.69 6.26 -6.30
C TYR A 62 -13.25 6.43 -4.86
N SER A 63 -12.55 5.45 -4.32
CA SER A 63 -12.11 5.49 -2.94
C SER A 63 -10.84 4.67 -2.73
N ARG A 64 -10.01 5.11 -1.80
CA ARG A 64 -8.77 4.46 -1.40
C ARG A 64 -8.46 4.78 0.06
N LEU A 65 -7.92 3.81 0.77
CA LEU A 65 -7.34 4.00 2.09
C LEU A 65 -5.84 3.73 2.01
N LEU A 66 -5.04 4.56 2.66
CA LEU A 66 -3.68 4.24 3.07
C LEU A 66 -3.71 4.06 4.58
N TYR A 67 -3.41 2.86 5.05
CA TYR A 67 -3.45 2.52 6.46
C TYR A 67 -2.04 2.24 6.99
N TRP A 68 -1.64 2.94 8.02
CA TRP A 68 -0.40 2.74 8.77
C TRP A 68 -0.72 1.95 10.04
N PRO A 69 -0.53 0.62 10.02
CA PRO A 69 -0.95 -0.27 11.11
C PRO A 69 0.03 -0.33 12.29
N GLN A 70 1.15 0.36 12.23
CA GLN A 70 2.19 0.30 13.26
C GLN A 70 1.62 0.73 14.61
N LYS A 71 1.97 -0.02 15.68
CA LYS A 71 1.52 0.22 17.04
C LYS A 71 1.76 1.68 17.45
N GLY A 72 0.71 2.35 17.91
CA GLY A 72 0.73 3.75 18.31
C GLY A 72 0.74 4.76 17.15
N VAL A 73 0.81 4.32 15.89
CA VAL A 73 0.50 5.15 14.71
C VAL A 73 -0.98 5.01 14.37
N GLU A 74 -1.39 3.86 13.89
CA GLU A 74 -2.77 3.45 13.59
C GLU A 74 -3.56 4.55 12.87
N ARG A 75 -2.94 5.18 11.85
CA ARG A 75 -3.52 6.26 11.06
C ARG A 75 -4.03 5.74 9.73
N VAL A 76 -5.10 6.32 9.26
CA VAL A 76 -5.66 6.02 7.94
C VAL A 76 -5.88 7.31 7.16
N GLU A 77 -5.30 7.39 5.96
CA GLU A 77 -5.71 8.39 4.97
C GLU A 77 -6.91 7.85 4.22
N ILE A 78 -8.00 8.60 4.25
CA ILE A 78 -9.24 8.32 3.52
C ILE A 78 -9.28 9.28 2.34
N TRP A 79 -9.19 8.73 1.13
CA TRP A 79 -9.38 9.45 -0.11
C TRP A 79 -10.65 8.95 -0.78
N ARG A 80 -11.52 9.87 -1.19
CA ARG A 80 -12.72 9.53 -1.95
C ARG A 80 -13.12 10.63 -2.90
N ALA A 81 -13.71 10.22 -4.03
CA ALA A 81 -14.20 11.13 -5.06
C ALA A 81 -15.43 10.59 -5.76
N GLN A 82 -16.06 11.46 -6.52
CA GLN A 82 -17.15 11.15 -7.42
C GLN A 82 -16.97 11.89 -8.75
N ARG A 83 -17.62 11.38 -9.78
CA ARG A 83 -17.66 12.06 -11.07
C ARG A 83 -18.46 13.35 -10.96
N ASP A 84 -17.97 14.38 -11.62
CA ASP A 84 -18.65 15.66 -11.75
C ASP A 84 -18.50 16.20 -13.18
N VAL A 85 -19.37 17.13 -13.56
CA VAL A 85 -19.36 17.71 -14.89
C VAL A 85 -18.36 18.85 -14.97
N LYS A 86 -17.51 18.84 -16.00
CA LYS A 86 -16.62 19.97 -16.30
C LYS A 86 -17.44 21.16 -16.83
N THR A 87 -17.67 22.14 -15.97
CA THR A 87 -18.42 23.36 -16.35
C THR A 87 -17.52 24.40 -17.05
N PRO A 88 -18.06 25.30 -17.86
CA PRO A 88 -17.29 26.42 -18.41
C PRO A 88 -16.60 27.24 -17.32
N GLY A 89 -15.30 27.49 -17.50
CA GLY A 89 -14.48 28.19 -16.50
C GLY A 89 -14.00 27.35 -15.33
N TRP A 90 -14.28 26.05 -15.32
CA TRP A 90 -13.71 25.16 -14.32
C TRP A 90 -12.17 25.12 -14.40
N THR A 91 -11.52 25.16 -13.25
CA THR A 91 -10.07 25.03 -13.10
C THR A 91 -9.76 23.95 -12.06
N PRO A 92 -8.69 23.15 -12.26
CA PRO A 92 -8.30 22.14 -11.30
C PRO A 92 -7.86 22.75 -9.98
N LYS A 93 -8.21 22.07 -8.89
CA LYS A 93 -7.73 22.31 -7.54
C LYS A 93 -7.31 20.95 -6.97
N PRO A 94 -6.13 20.46 -7.36
CA PRO A 94 -5.67 19.12 -7.00
C PRO A 94 -5.49 18.98 -5.50
N TYR A 95 -5.70 17.76 -4.97
CA TYR A 95 -5.23 17.46 -3.64
C TYR A 95 -3.70 17.31 -3.66
N ARG A 96 -3.08 17.57 -2.50
CA ARG A 96 -1.63 17.45 -2.39
C ARG A 96 -1.30 16.03 -1.93
N GLN A 97 -0.84 15.23 -2.86
CA GLN A 97 -0.10 14.02 -2.53
C GLN A 97 1.33 14.38 -2.12
N PHE A 98 2.04 13.40 -1.61
CA PHE A 98 3.44 13.52 -1.22
C PHE A 98 4.33 14.12 -2.32
N GLN A 99 4.15 13.70 -3.57
CA GLN A 99 4.90 14.24 -4.72
C GLN A 99 4.64 15.72 -5.02
N ASN A 100 3.52 16.27 -4.56
CA ASN A 100 3.20 17.69 -4.67
C ASN A 100 3.62 18.50 -3.43
N ALA A 101 4.27 17.85 -2.47
CA ALA A 101 4.85 18.51 -1.31
C ALA A 101 6.06 19.38 -1.73
N PRO A 102 6.45 20.41 -0.95
CA PRO A 102 7.67 21.15 -1.20
C PRO A 102 8.89 20.23 -1.31
N PHE A 103 9.82 20.58 -2.19
CA PHE A 103 11.03 19.79 -2.47
C PHE A 103 11.75 19.31 -1.20
N LEU A 104 11.92 20.19 -0.20
CA LEU A 104 12.56 19.82 1.05
C LEU A 104 11.81 18.74 1.82
N THR A 105 10.48 18.75 1.79
CA THR A 105 9.66 17.72 2.44
C THR A 105 9.81 16.39 1.70
N GLN A 106 9.73 16.39 0.37
CA GLN A 106 9.94 15.18 -0.43
C GLN A 106 11.34 14.60 -0.21
N TRP A 107 12.35 15.45 -0.24
CA TRP A 107 13.73 15.08 0.01
C TRP A 107 13.90 14.47 1.41
N PHE A 108 13.30 15.08 2.44
CA PHE A 108 13.43 14.62 3.82
C PHE A 108 12.72 13.26 4.01
N VAL A 109 11.54 13.07 3.48
CA VAL A 109 10.84 11.80 3.56
C VAL A 109 11.62 10.71 2.80
N ARG A 110 12.11 11.01 1.60
CA ARG A 110 13.02 10.12 0.89
C ARG A 110 14.22 9.74 1.75
N PHE A 111 14.87 10.72 2.34
CA PHE A 111 16.03 10.51 3.21
C PHE A 111 15.68 9.56 4.37
N LEU A 112 14.57 9.80 5.07
CA LEU A 112 14.12 8.92 6.15
C LEU A 112 13.89 7.50 5.66
N TYR A 113 13.11 7.33 4.61
CA TYR A 113 12.71 6.01 4.13
C TYR A 113 13.82 5.23 3.43
N THR A 114 14.73 5.89 2.74
CA THR A 114 15.79 5.21 1.98
C THR A 114 17.11 5.09 2.72
N ARG A 115 17.35 5.90 3.76
CA ARG A 115 18.65 5.98 4.44
C ARG A 115 18.58 5.70 5.94
N VAL A 116 17.51 6.10 6.61
CA VAL A 116 17.37 5.94 8.06
C VAL A 116 16.59 4.66 8.39
N LEU A 117 15.37 4.53 7.93
CA LEU A 117 14.51 3.37 8.24
C LEU A 117 15.11 2.01 7.84
N PRO A 118 15.77 1.84 6.67
CA PRO A 118 16.39 0.57 6.36
C PRO A 118 17.51 0.15 7.29
N ARG A 119 18.11 1.11 8.00
CA ARG A 119 19.17 0.84 8.99
C ARG A 119 18.64 0.60 10.40
N ILE A 120 17.35 0.74 10.61
CA ILE A 120 16.74 0.58 11.94
C ILE A 120 16.92 -0.84 12.49
N ASP A 121 17.07 -1.84 11.60
CA ASP A 121 17.41 -3.21 11.97
C ASP A 121 18.79 -3.37 12.62
N LEU A 122 19.64 -2.34 12.50
CA LEU A 122 20.96 -2.29 13.12
C LEU A 122 20.92 -1.78 14.57
N VAL A 123 19.78 -1.24 15.02
CA VAL A 123 19.60 -0.82 16.41
C VAL A 123 19.39 -2.08 17.26
N PRO A 124 20.24 -2.33 18.29
CA PRO A 124 20.01 -3.43 19.20
C PRO A 124 18.62 -3.34 19.84
N GLY A 125 17.93 -4.48 19.99
CA GLY A 125 16.58 -4.50 20.55
C GLY A 125 16.49 -4.10 22.01
N ASP A 126 17.63 -4.14 22.72
CA ASP A 126 17.81 -3.79 24.11
C ASP A 126 18.54 -2.43 24.32
N ALA A 127 18.71 -1.66 23.25
CA ALA A 127 19.36 -0.36 23.33
C ALA A 127 18.56 0.61 24.21
N SER A 128 19.27 1.32 25.09
CA SER A 128 18.71 2.43 25.87
C SER A 128 18.35 3.62 24.98
N ALA A 129 17.49 4.51 25.45
CA ALA A 129 17.14 5.74 24.75
C ALA A 129 18.36 6.58 24.32
N ALA A 130 19.38 6.68 25.20
CA ALA A 130 20.63 7.41 24.92
C ALA A 130 21.47 6.74 23.82
N GLU A 131 21.50 5.40 23.77
CA GLU A 131 22.18 4.67 22.71
C GLU A 131 21.45 4.81 21.38
N ALA A 132 20.13 4.76 21.39
CA ALA A 132 19.30 4.96 20.19
C ALA A 132 19.41 6.39 19.65
N GLU A 133 19.46 7.43 20.52
CA GLU A 133 19.73 8.81 20.11
C GLU A 133 21.12 8.92 19.46
N THR A 134 22.14 8.37 20.10
CA THR A 134 23.51 8.36 19.58
C THR A 134 23.57 7.66 18.22
N TRP A 135 22.90 6.51 18.09
CA TRP A 135 22.79 5.79 16.84
C TRP A 135 22.07 6.60 15.75
N LEU A 136 20.95 7.25 16.09
CA LEU A 136 20.19 8.07 15.16
C LEU A 136 21.03 9.23 14.62
N ARG A 137 21.72 9.96 15.50
CA ARG A 137 22.64 11.05 15.11
C ARG A 137 23.75 10.55 14.19
N ALA A 138 24.38 9.43 14.53
CA ALA A 138 25.42 8.82 13.72
C ALA A 138 24.91 8.35 12.35
N THR A 139 23.73 7.73 12.32
CA THR A 139 23.10 7.25 11.08
C THR A 139 22.74 8.41 10.16
N ILE A 140 22.20 9.49 10.69
CA ILE A 140 21.87 10.70 9.95
C ILE A 140 23.15 11.33 9.38
N ALA A 141 24.19 11.49 10.21
CA ALA A 141 25.47 12.04 9.77
C ALA A 141 26.15 11.18 8.68
N SER A 142 26.16 9.85 8.85
CA SER A 142 26.67 8.92 7.85
C SER A 142 25.89 9.00 6.54
N ALA A 143 24.57 9.05 6.62
CA ALA A 143 23.73 9.14 5.43
C ALA A 143 23.95 10.44 4.64
N PHE A 144 24.24 11.56 5.32
CA PHE A 144 24.63 12.81 4.66
C PHE A 144 26.00 12.69 4.00
N ALA A 145 26.96 12.11 4.71
CA ALA A 145 28.30 11.87 4.14
C ALA A 145 28.26 10.99 2.89
N ASP A 146 27.45 9.94 2.88
CA ASP A 146 27.23 9.05 1.73
C ASP A 146 26.66 9.80 0.50
N MET A 147 25.92 10.88 0.73
CA MET A 147 25.42 11.77 -0.33
C MET A 147 26.41 12.87 -0.76
N GLY A 148 27.64 12.87 -0.21
CA GLY A 148 28.64 13.90 -0.45
C GLY A 148 28.27 15.27 0.14
N MET A 149 27.42 15.29 1.15
CA MET A 149 26.95 16.51 1.79
C MET A 149 27.69 16.72 3.12
N SER A 150 28.35 17.86 3.26
CA SER A 150 29.06 18.24 4.51
C SER A 150 28.12 18.82 5.59
N ALA A 151 26.89 19.17 5.21
CA ALA A 151 25.86 19.64 6.13
C ALA A 151 24.46 19.26 5.61
N PRO A 152 23.48 18.98 6.50
CA PRO A 152 22.11 18.73 6.08
C PRO A 152 21.49 19.98 5.43
N PRO A 153 20.64 19.82 4.40
CA PRO A 153 19.90 20.94 3.81
C PRO A 153 18.79 21.47 4.74
N LEU A 154 18.47 20.73 5.81
CA LEU A 154 17.69 21.23 6.94
C LEU A 154 18.59 22.07 7.84
N SER A 155 18.11 23.22 8.29
CA SER A 155 18.85 24.00 9.27
C SER A 155 19.12 23.15 10.52
N GLY A 156 20.32 23.25 11.11
CA GLY A 156 20.68 22.53 12.33
C GLY A 156 19.56 22.53 13.38
N PRO A 157 18.92 23.68 13.69
CA PRO A 157 17.82 23.74 14.65
C PRO A 157 16.60 22.87 14.31
N VAL A 158 16.26 22.67 13.04
CA VAL A 158 15.13 21.80 12.65
C VAL A 158 15.49 20.34 12.83
N LEU A 159 16.70 19.95 12.42
CA LEU A 159 17.17 18.58 12.62
C LEU A 159 17.32 18.26 14.12
N ASP A 160 17.88 19.17 14.89
CA ASP A 160 18.03 19.03 16.35
C ASP A 160 16.65 18.88 17.01
N SER A 161 15.66 19.70 16.64
CA SER A 161 14.29 19.58 17.16
C SER A 161 13.63 18.22 16.83
N ILE A 162 13.92 17.66 15.66
CA ILE A 162 13.42 16.32 15.29
C ILE A 162 14.11 15.24 16.14
N ILE A 163 15.41 15.34 16.30
CA ILE A 163 16.20 14.39 17.10
C ILE A 163 15.83 14.48 18.57
N ASP A 164 15.68 15.69 19.11
CA ASP A 164 15.28 15.91 20.50
C ASP A 164 13.87 15.35 20.75
N GLY A 165 12.91 15.56 19.82
CA GLY A 165 11.57 14.98 19.91
C GLY A 165 11.59 13.44 19.86
N LEU A 166 12.46 12.83 19.06
CA LEU A 166 12.66 11.38 19.04
C LEU A 166 13.30 10.87 20.32
N ALA A 167 14.27 11.60 20.87
CA ALA A 167 14.93 11.25 22.14
C ALA A 167 13.96 11.36 23.34
N GLU A 168 13.10 12.38 23.35
CA GLU A 168 12.05 12.53 24.36
C GLU A 168 11.04 11.37 24.28
N ALA A 169 10.57 11.03 23.07
CA ALA A 169 9.68 9.88 22.85
C ALA A 169 10.31 8.55 23.27
N LEU A 170 11.62 8.41 23.12
CA LEU A 170 12.36 7.22 23.58
C LEU A 170 12.50 7.19 25.11
N ALA A 171 12.65 8.35 25.76
CA ALA A 171 12.72 8.44 27.21
C ALA A 171 11.36 8.15 27.88
N ASP A 172 10.27 8.51 27.21
CA ASP A 172 8.90 8.26 27.66
C ASP A 172 8.38 6.85 27.31
N ALA A 173 9.15 6.06 26.55
CA ALA A 173 8.77 4.69 26.23
C ALA A 173 8.81 3.84 27.52
N ASP A 174 7.70 3.19 27.80
CA ASP A 174 7.52 2.40 29.02
C ASP A 174 8.52 1.23 29.03
N ASP A 175 9.33 1.16 30.09
CA ASP A 175 10.41 0.16 30.23
C ASP A 175 9.86 -1.26 30.01
N GLY A 176 10.12 -1.82 28.82
CA GLY A 176 9.87 -3.22 28.48
C GLY A 176 8.60 -3.53 27.67
N VAL A 177 7.82 -2.53 27.22
CA VAL A 177 6.61 -2.76 26.40
C VAL A 177 6.87 -2.56 24.90
N ASP A 178 7.61 -1.51 24.53
CA ASP A 178 7.97 -1.21 23.14
C ASP A 178 9.47 -1.31 22.93
N SER A 179 9.89 -1.98 21.85
CA SER A 179 11.30 -1.93 21.46
C SER A 179 11.68 -0.52 21.00
N VAL A 180 12.94 -0.13 21.16
CA VAL A 180 13.47 1.13 20.65
C VAL A 180 13.16 1.32 19.17
N LYS A 181 13.21 0.24 18.40
CA LYS A 181 12.86 0.24 16.97
C LYS A 181 11.42 0.65 16.73
N GLU A 182 10.48 0.11 17.50
CA GLU A 182 9.05 0.43 17.37
C GLU A 182 8.80 1.89 17.70
N VAL A 183 9.44 2.43 18.74
CA VAL A 183 9.34 3.84 19.09
C VAL A 183 9.86 4.72 17.97
N LEU A 184 11.07 4.44 17.44
CA LEU A 184 11.65 5.22 16.34
C LEU A 184 10.78 5.19 15.08
N VAL A 185 10.32 4.00 14.67
CA VAL A 185 9.44 3.87 13.49
C VAL A 185 8.14 4.64 13.70
N ARG A 186 7.53 4.48 14.87
CA ARG A 186 6.30 5.18 15.24
C ARG A 186 6.45 6.70 15.11
N GLU A 187 7.47 7.29 15.72
CA GLU A 187 7.64 8.73 15.72
C GLU A 187 8.05 9.26 14.34
N LEU A 188 8.88 8.54 13.60
CA LEU A 188 9.21 8.90 12.22
C LEU A 188 7.99 8.88 11.30
N ILE A 189 7.11 7.88 11.43
CA ILE A 189 5.87 7.85 10.65
C ILE A 189 4.93 8.99 11.10
N ARG A 190 4.78 9.23 12.40
CA ARG A 190 3.95 10.32 12.93
C ARG A 190 4.38 11.70 12.42
N LEU A 191 5.68 11.90 12.25
CA LEU A 191 6.24 13.12 11.70
C LEU A 191 5.80 13.37 10.25
N VAL A 192 5.77 12.34 9.42
CA VAL A 192 5.44 12.47 7.99
C VAL A 192 3.96 12.27 7.68
N VAL A 193 3.23 11.57 8.52
CA VAL A 193 1.79 11.28 8.37
C VAL A 193 1.00 12.04 9.42
N SER A 194 0.87 13.35 9.25
CA SER A 194 0.15 14.20 10.20
C SER A 194 -1.36 13.99 10.12
N LEU A 195 -2.02 13.93 11.29
CA LEU A 195 -3.48 13.89 11.37
C LEU A 195 -4.09 15.18 10.80
N SER A 196 -5.25 15.05 10.18
CA SER A 196 -6.10 16.20 9.84
C SER A 196 -6.56 16.91 11.12
N GLU A 197 -6.70 18.23 11.04
CA GLU A 197 -7.26 19.01 12.14
C GLU A 197 -8.67 18.51 12.50
N ARG A 198 -9.06 18.69 13.76
CA ARG A 198 -10.42 18.44 14.20
C ARG A 198 -11.18 19.75 14.38
N ARG A 199 -12.39 19.78 13.84
CA ARG A 199 -13.34 20.89 14.02
C ARG A 199 -14.67 20.34 14.48
N ASN A 200 -15.15 20.83 15.60
CA ASN A 200 -16.43 20.36 16.21
C ASN A 200 -16.50 18.83 16.41
N GLY A 201 -15.36 18.22 16.78
CA GLY A 201 -15.27 16.77 17.03
C GLY A 201 -15.05 15.89 15.79
N ALA A 202 -15.16 16.42 14.58
CA ALA A 202 -14.90 15.70 13.33
C ALA A 202 -13.55 16.11 12.71
N TYR A 203 -12.95 15.21 11.94
CA TYR A 203 -11.75 15.52 11.16
C TYR A 203 -12.07 16.46 10.00
N ASP A 204 -11.21 17.42 9.75
CA ASP A 204 -11.33 18.34 8.61
C ASP A 204 -10.96 17.62 7.31
N HIS A 205 -11.77 17.85 6.29
CA HIS A 205 -11.59 17.26 4.97
C HIS A 205 -10.99 18.27 4.01
N LYS A 206 -9.91 17.90 3.33
CA LYS A 206 -9.32 18.71 2.26
C LYS A 206 -10.03 18.39 0.94
N ALA A 207 -10.89 19.29 0.52
CA ALA A 207 -11.61 19.17 -0.75
C ALA A 207 -10.69 19.40 -1.95
N PHE A 208 -10.90 18.64 -3.02
CA PHE A 208 -10.20 18.79 -4.29
C PHE A 208 -11.14 18.62 -5.47
N THR A 209 -10.71 19.10 -6.62
CA THR A 209 -11.31 18.78 -7.92
C THR A 209 -10.23 18.74 -8.99
N ASP A 210 -10.26 17.72 -9.84
CA ASP A 210 -9.25 17.54 -10.87
C ASP A 210 -9.82 16.80 -12.09
N THR A 211 -9.05 16.73 -13.18
CA THR A 211 -9.39 15.84 -14.29
C THR A 211 -9.42 14.39 -13.79
N TRP A 212 -10.18 13.54 -14.46
CA TRP A 212 -10.31 12.14 -14.03
C TRP A 212 -8.97 11.40 -14.04
N TYR A 213 -8.05 11.75 -14.93
CA TYR A 213 -6.76 11.08 -15.09
C TYR A 213 -5.66 11.64 -14.17
N ASP A 214 -5.75 12.92 -13.73
CA ASP A 214 -4.80 13.50 -12.78
C ASP A 214 -5.29 13.40 -11.33
N GLY A 215 -6.62 13.38 -11.15
CA GLY A 215 -7.23 13.38 -9.83
C GLY A 215 -7.28 12.01 -9.15
N LEU A 216 -7.06 10.91 -9.89
CA LEU A 216 -6.93 9.58 -9.27
C LEU A 216 -5.58 9.44 -8.55
N PRO A 217 -5.55 8.73 -7.42
CA PRO A 217 -4.29 8.41 -6.78
C PRO A 217 -3.49 7.43 -7.66
N HIS A 218 -2.36 7.90 -8.16
CA HIS A 218 -1.49 7.15 -9.05
C HIS A 218 -0.14 6.86 -8.38
N ASP A 219 0.16 5.60 -8.14
CA ASP A 219 1.44 5.18 -7.58
C ASP A 219 2.60 5.43 -8.54
N ASN A 220 2.33 5.52 -9.85
CA ASN A 220 3.31 5.80 -10.89
C ASN A 220 3.90 7.23 -10.82
N GLN A 221 3.37 8.08 -9.98
CA GLN A 221 3.97 9.38 -9.67
C GLN A 221 5.04 9.27 -8.56
N MET A 222 5.13 8.13 -7.89
CA MET A 222 6.25 7.81 -7.02
C MET A 222 7.38 7.27 -7.90
N ASP A 223 8.37 8.12 -8.16
CA ASP A 223 9.59 7.73 -8.84
C ASP A 223 10.31 6.63 -8.05
N ASP A 224 10.71 5.54 -8.71
CA ASP A 224 11.47 4.45 -8.11
C ASP A 224 12.76 4.93 -7.42
N GLN A 225 13.31 6.05 -7.88
CA GLN A 225 14.45 6.70 -7.21
C GLN A 225 14.06 7.41 -5.93
N LEU A 226 12.81 7.89 -5.82
CA LEU A 226 12.29 8.53 -4.62
C LEU A 226 11.80 7.51 -3.60
N MET A 227 11.11 6.49 -4.08
CA MET A 227 10.45 5.49 -3.24
C MET A 227 10.66 4.09 -3.85
N PRO A 228 11.85 3.48 -3.67
CA PRO A 228 12.10 2.13 -4.16
C PRO A 228 11.30 1.12 -3.34
N ILE A 229 10.06 0.87 -3.73
CA ILE A 229 9.15 -0.04 -3.05
C ILE A 229 8.86 -1.28 -3.86
N LEU A 230 8.74 -2.40 -3.15
CA LEU A 230 8.12 -3.62 -3.65
C LEU A 230 6.78 -3.82 -2.96
N PHE A 231 5.85 -4.45 -3.64
CA PHE A 231 4.58 -4.82 -3.07
C PHE A 231 3.99 -6.07 -3.71
N THR A 232 3.20 -6.75 -2.93
CA THR A 232 2.27 -7.76 -3.39
C THR A 232 0.86 -7.18 -3.33
N GLU A 233 -0.03 -7.72 -4.09
CA GLU A 233 -1.41 -7.23 -4.13
C GLU A 233 -2.36 -8.41 -4.11
N MET A 234 -3.20 -8.49 -3.08
CA MET A 234 -4.12 -9.58 -2.85
C MET A 234 -5.56 -9.09 -2.83
N TRP A 235 -6.43 -9.83 -3.48
CA TRP A 235 -7.81 -9.46 -3.72
C TRP A 235 -8.75 -10.47 -3.06
N VAL A 236 -9.38 -10.10 -1.96
CA VAL A 236 -10.35 -10.92 -1.22
C VAL A 236 -11.79 -10.50 -1.55
N PRO A 237 -12.81 -11.37 -1.41
CA PRO A 237 -14.19 -10.97 -1.63
C PRO A 237 -14.60 -9.78 -0.78
N LEU A 238 -15.18 -8.73 -1.38
CA LEU A 238 -15.53 -7.49 -0.67
C LEU A 238 -16.51 -7.72 0.49
N HIS A 239 -17.42 -8.70 0.37
CA HIS A 239 -18.36 -9.02 1.45
C HIS A 239 -17.69 -9.58 2.70
N ARG A 240 -16.43 -10.04 2.62
CA ARG A 240 -15.64 -10.50 3.75
C ARG A 240 -14.76 -9.42 4.36
N ALA A 241 -14.86 -8.17 3.92
CA ALA A 241 -14.01 -7.07 4.38
C ALA A 241 -13.90 -6.97 5.92
N PRO A 242 -14.98 -7.04 6.73
CA PRO A 242 -14.86 -6.97 8.19
C PRO A 242 -14.04 -8.12 8.79
N GLU A 243 -14.21 -9.35 8.28
CA GLU A 243 -13.45 -10.51 8.76
C GLU A 243 -11.96 -10.37 8.43
N VAL A 244 -11.67 -9.99 7.20
CA VAL A 244 -10.31 -9.81 6.69
C VAL A 244 -9.59 -8.71 7.47
N MET A 245 -10.24 -7.58 7.68
CA MET A 245 -9.63 -6.47 8.41
C MET A 245 -9.37 -6.80 9.89
N ARG A 246 -10.26 -7.57 10.53
CA ARG A 246 -10.00 -8.10 11.89
C ARG A 246 -8.80 -9.02 11.91
N ALA A 247 -8.72 -9.96 10.97
CA ALA A 247 -7.59 -10.88 10.87
C ALA A 247 -6.26 -10.16 10.60
N LEU A 248 -6.28 -9.13 9.76
CA LEU A 248 -5.11 -8.27 9.53
C LEU A 248 -4.71 -7.50 10.79
N ARG A 249 -5.65 -6.89 11.48
CA ARG A 249 -5.38 -6.19 12.76
C ARG A 249 -4.70 -7.13 13.77
N ASP A 250 -5.25 -8.32 13.92
CA ASP A 250 -4.73 -9.31 14.88
C ASP A 250 -3.34 -9.82 14.45
N PHE A 251 -3.11 -9.98 13.14
CA PHE A 251 -1.80 -10.31 12.55
C PHE A 251 -0.76 -9.21 12.80
N TRP A 252 -1.12 -7.95 12.58
CA TRP A 252 -0.25 -6.80 12.85
C TRP A 252 0.08 -6.65 14.33
N ALA A 253 -0.94 -6.82 15.19
CA ALA A 253 -0.76 -6.73 16.63
C ALA A 253 0.15 -7.85 17.18
N ALA A 254 0.06 -9.05 16.63
CA ALA A 254 0.88 -10.18 17.05
C ALA A 254 2.33 -10.10 16.52
N GLY A 255 2.52 -9.62 15.30
CA GLY A 255 3.81 -9.64 14.61
C GLY A 255 4.61 -8.34 14.70
N GLY A 256 4.06 -7.26 15.29
CA GLY A 256 4.75 -5.97 15.41
C GLY A 256 5.30 -5.46 14.07
N LEU A 257 6.52 -4.94 14.06
CA LEU A 257 7.16 -4.41 12.86
C LEU A 257 7.43 -5.46 11.77
N GLU A 258 7.59 -6.72 12.12
CA GLU A 258 7.77 -7.78 11.12
C GLU A 258 6.50 -8.00 10.29
N ALA A 259 5.33 -7.79 10.90
CA ALA A 259 4.04 -7.90 10.22
C ALA A 259 3.58 -6.58 9.59
N THR A 260 3.82 -5.44 10.25
CA THR A 260 3.36 -4.12 9.75
C THR A 260 4.31 -3.50 8.74
N GLY A 261 5.60 -3.87 8.78
CA GLY A 261 6.63 -3.14 8.07
C GLY A 261 6.74 -1.69 8.56
N THR A 262 7.38 -0.86 7.75
CA THR A 262 7.64 0.56 8.08
C THR A 262 6.84 1.52 7.19
N PHE A 263 5.92 1.02 6.36
CA PHE A 263 5.11 1.82 5.45
C PHE A 263 3.62 1.50 5.59
N ALA A 264 2.79 2.13 4.75
CA ALA A 264 1.36 1.89 4.73
C ALA A 264 1.00 0.54 4.06
N THR A 265 -0.20 0.06 4.35
CA THR A 265 -0.92 -0.89 3.52
C THR A 265 -2.00 -0.14 2.76
N GLU A 266 -2.03 -0.26 1.45
CA GLU A 266 -3.05 0.34 0.62
C GLU A 266 -4.27 -0.60 0.54
N ILE A 267 -5.48 -0.01 0.67
CA ILE A 267 -6.73 -0.78 0.71
C ILE A 267 -7.77 -0.06 -0.14
N TYR A 268 -8.32 -0.73 -1.16
CA TYR A 268 -9.35 -0.15 -2.01
C TYR A 268 -10.22 -1.18 -2.72
N PRO A 269 -11.39 -0.77 -3.25
CA PRO A 269 -12.32 -1.68 -3.89
C PRO A 269 -11.94 -1.96 -5.35
N ALA A 270 -12.33 -3.11 -5.84
CA ALA A 270 -12.34 -3.41 -7.25
C ALA A 270 -13.71 -3.96 -7.66
N PRO A 271 -14.34 -3.42 -8.71
CA PRO A 271 -15.58 -3.96 -9.22
C PRO A 271 -15.37 -5.34 -9.86
N ALA A 272 -16.46 -6.10 -9.98
CA ALA A 272 -16.42 -7.38 -10.66
C ALA A 272 -15.91 -7.23 -12.10
N SER A 273 -15.10 -8.20 -12.52
CA SER A 273 -14.52 -8.25 -13.87
C SER A 273 -15.08 -9.46 -14.66
N PRO A 274 -15.41 -9.27 -15.94
CA PRO A 274 -15.86 -10.36 -16.80
C PRO A 274 -14.72 -11.25 -17.34
N PHE A 275 -13.46 -10.92 -17.01
CA PHE A 275 -12.30 -11.61 -17.55
C PHE A 275 -11.90 -12.80 -16.68
N THR A 276 -11.63 -13.93 -17.32
CA THR A 276 -11.44 -15.25 -16.68
C THR A 276 -10.32 -15.24 -15.63
N LEU A 277 -9.16 -14.68 -15.95
CA LEU A 277 -8.01 -14.64 -15.05
C LEU A 277 -7.90 -13.34 -14.24
N SER A 278 -8.93 -12.49 -14.28
CA SER A 278 -8.95 -11.30 -13.43
C SER A 278 -9.05 -11.69 -11.96
N ALA A 279 -8.30 -11.04 -11.12
CA ALA A 279 -8.43 -11.18 -9.68
C ALA A 279 -9.84 -10.82 -9.16
N ALA A 280 -10.59 -9.97 -9.90
CA ALA A 280 -12.00 -9.63 -9.63
C ALA A 280 -13.02 -10.48 -10.40
N SER A 281 -12.62 -11.58 -11.04
CA SER A 281 -13.56 -12.49 -11.67
C SER A 281 -14.54 -13.06 -10.63
N GLY A 282 -15.83 -13.04 -10.95
CA GLY A 282 -16.89 -13.62 -10.10
C GLY A 282 -17.45 -12.73 -9.02
N GLY A 283 -16.95 -11.48 -8.83
CA GLY A 283 -17.53 -10.53 -7.87
C GLY A 283 -16.61 -9.38 -7.49
N PRO A 284 -17.14 -8.38 -6.80
CA PRO A 284 -16.33 -7.27 -6.30
C PRO A 284 -15.33 -7.74 -5.23
N ARG A 285 -14.17 -7.11 -5.19
CA ARG A 285 -13.06 -7.45 -4.30
C ARG A 285 -12.60 -6.27 -3.46
N LEU A 286 -12.04 -6.59 -2.32
CA LEU A 286 -11.19 -5.72 -1.50
C LEU A 286 -9.75 -6.01 -1.88
N ARG A 287 -9.00 -5.00 -2.29
CA ARG A 287 -7.58 -5.09 -2.60
C ARG A 287 -6.79 -4.69 -1.36
N ILE A 288 -5.72 -5.42 -1.10
CA ILE A 288 -4.84 -5.24 0.06
C ILE A 288 -3.41 -5.31 -0.47
N ASP A 289 -2.74 -4.18 -0.42
CA ASP A 289 -1.40 -3.98 -0.99
C ASP A 289 -0.42 -3.57 0.12
N PRO A 290 0.25 -4.51 0.80
CA PRO A 290 1.33 -4.20 1.71
C PRO A 290 2.58 -3.83 0.94
N PHE A 291 3.22 -2.72 1.33
CA PHE A 291 4.43 -2.20 0.74
C PHE A 291 5.65 -2.47 1.61
N VAL A 292 6.79 -2.69 0.98
CA VAL A 292 8.08 -2.74 1.63
C VAL A 292 9.13 -1.99 0.81
N PHE A 293 10.05 -1.29 1.47
CA PHE A 293 11.17 -0.67 0.77
C PHE A 293 12.11 -1.73 0.23
N TRP A 294 12.44 -1.60 -1.06
CA TRP A 294 13.40 -2.50 -1.69
C TRP A 294 14.81 -2.29 -1.12
N ARG A 295 15.47 -3.41 -0.85
CA ARG A 295 16.87 -3.46 -0.43
C ARG A 295 17.56 -4.56 -1.22
N GLU A 296 18.81 -4.35 -1.62
CA GLU A 296 19.59 -5.33 -2.40
C GLU A 296 19.82 -6.64 -1.62
N ASP A 297 19.93 -6.55 -0.31
CA ASP A 297 20.22 -7.66 0.60
C ASP A 297 18.97 -8.36 1.16
N ALA A 298 17.78 -7.91 0.79
CA ALA A 298 16.51 -8.41 1.31
C ALA A 298 15.65 -9.06 0.22
N LYS A 299 14.99 -10.14 0.59
CA LYS A 299 13.97 -10.81 -0.22
C LYS A 299 12.61 -10.69 0.48
N PRO A 300 11.96 -9.53 0.42
CA PRO A 300 10.74 -9.26 1.17
C PRO A 300 9.60 -10.23 0.83
N GLU A 301 9.60 -10.80 -0.37
CA GLU A 301 8.66 -11.84 -0.76
C GLU A 301 8.80 -13.13 0.04
N LEU A 302 9.98 -13.43 0.59
CA LEU A 302 10.21 -14.62 1.40
C LEU A 302 9.81 -14.43 2.87
N ASP A 303 9.97 -13.23 3.38
CA ASP A 303 9.79 -12.93 4.80
C ASP A 303 8.49 -12.14 5.03
N TYR A 304 8.46 -10.90 4.57
CA TYR A 304 7.35 -9.97 4.80
C TYR A 304 6.05 -10.38 4.10
N PHE A 305 6.09 -10.63 2.77
CA PHE A 305 4.87 -10.95 2.02
C PHE A 305 4.31 -12.32 2.34
N LYS A 306 5.16 -13.27 2.74
CA LYS A 306 4.73 -14.62 3.09
C LYS A 306 3.69 -14.62 4.19
N GLY A 307 3.84 -13.78 5.22
CA GLY A 307 2.86 -13.67 6.30
C GLY A 307 1.47 -13.29 5.78
N TYR A 308 1.40 -12.30 4.89
CA TYR A 308 0.15 -11.88 4.24
C TYR A 308 -0.43 -12.97 3.34
N TRP A 309 0.39 -13.64 2.54
CA TRP A 309 -0.08 -14.71 1.65
C TRP A 309 -0.69 -15.86 2.45
N GLU A 310 -0.03 -16.31 3.50
CA GLU A 310 -0.52 -17.38 4.35
C GLU A 310 -1.79 -17.00 5.12
N LEU A 311 -1.91 -15.75 5.58
CA LEU A 311 -3.11 -15.25 6.22
C LEU A 311 -4.28 -15.18 5.23
N LEU A 312 -4.08 -14.48 4.11
CA LEU A 312 -5.19 -14.11 3.24
C LEU A 312 -5.68 -15.26 2.36
N LYS A 313 -4.91 -16.33 2.15
CA LYS A 313 -5.40 -17.53 1.46
C LYS A 313 -6.65 -18.13 2.11
N HIS A 314 -6.84 -17.96 3.41
CA HIS A 314 -8.03 -18.43 4.13
C HIS A 314 -9.30 -17.60 3.82
N PHE A 315 -9.14 -16.52 3.07
CA PHE A 315 -10.20 -15.60 2.65
C PHE A 315 -10.43 -15.59 1.14
N ASP A 316 -10.10 -16.67 0.44
CA ASP A 316 -10.21 -16.78 -1.03
C ASP A 316 -9.45 -15.66 -1.76
N ALA A 317 -8.27 -15.32 -1.28
CA ALA A 317 -7.43 -14.30 -1.87
C ALA A 317 -6.99 -14.68 -3.28
N ARG A 318 -6.97 -13.70 -4.18
CA ARG A 318 -6.38 -13.80 -5.51
C ARG A 318 -5.26 -12.80 -5.65
N PHE A 319 -4.29 -13.13 -6.49
CA PHE A 319 -3.10 -12.30 -6.68
C PHE A 319 -3.23 -11.41 -7.91
N HIS A 320 -2.68 -10.20 -7.83
CA HIS A 320 -2.46 -9.36 -9.00
C HIS A 320 -1.24 -9.87 -9.78
N TRP A 321 -1.45 -10.24 -11.04
CA TRP A 321 -0.45 -10.89 -11.90
C TRP A 321 0.81 -10.07 -12.18
N GLY A 322 0.75 -8.77 -12.07
CA GLY A 322 1.87 -7.84 -12.31
C GLY A 322 2.62 -7.41 -11.05
N LYS A 323 2.38 -8.08 -9.91
CA LYS A 323 3.01 -7.78 -8.63
C LYS A 323 3.82 -8.97 -8.13
N SER A 324 4.43 -8.86 -6.94
CA SER A 324 5.13 -9.99 -6.34
C SER A 324 4.17 -11.16 -6.09
N LEU A 325 4.50 -12.30 -6.67
CA LEU A 325 3.76 -13.53 -6.51
C LEU A 325 4.52 -14.50 -5.61
N SER A 326 3.78 -15.32 -4.86
CA SER A 326 4.38 -16.39 -4.06
C SER A 326 5.15 -17.37 -4.94
N GLU A 327 6.18 -17.99 -4.37
CA GLU A 327 7.03 -18.95 -5.08
C GLU A 327 6.23 -20.16 -5.59
N PRO A 328 6.61 -20.72 -6.76
CA PRO A 328 6.08 -21.98 -7.24
C PRO A 328 6.32 -23.09 -6.21
N GLY A 329 5.31 -23.90 -5.96
CA GLY A 329 5.39 -24.99 -4.96
C GLY A 329 5.07 -24.59 -3.53
N SER A 330 4.93 -23.29 -3.23
CA SER A 330 4.38 -22.84 -1.93
C SER A 330 2.89 -23.14 -1.81
N SER A 331 2.33 -22.99 -0.60
CA SER A 331 0.89 -23.18 -0.36
C SER A 331 0.00 -22.19 -1.13
N THR A 332 0.57 -21.09 -1.62
CA THR A 332 -0.05 -20.07 -2.46
C THR A 332 0.53 -20.05 -3.88
N GLY A 333 1.24 -21.09 -4.28
CA GLY A 333 1.86 -21.24 -5.60
C GLY A 333 0.92 -21.63 -6.73
N ALA A 334 1.46 -22.26 -7.78
CA ALA A 334 0.75 -22.54 -9.02
C ALA A 334 -0.58 -23.31 -8.83
N ALA A 335 -0.60 -24.32 -7.95
CA ALA A 335 -1.80 -25.10 -7.67
C ALA A 335 -2.90 -24.24 -7.02
N TYR A 336 -2.54 -23.40 -6.08
CA TYR A 336 -3.44 -22.44 -5.45
C TYR A 336 -4.02 -21.48 -6.49
N ARG A 337 -3.17 -20.84 -7.32
CA ARG A 337 -3.62 -19.91 -8.37
C ARG A 337 -4.57 -20.56 -9.37
N ARG A 338 -4.34 -21.83 -9.74
CA ARG A 338 -5.29 -22.59 -10.56
C ARG A 338 -6.64 -22.74 -9.86
N ALA A 339 -6.63 -23.08 -8.57
CA ALA A 339 -7.84 -23.28 -7.78
C ALA A 339 -8.63 -21.98 -7.59
N GLU A 340 -7.97 -20.86 -7.26
CA GLU A 340 -8.60 -19.55 -7.06
C GLU A 340 -9.28 -19.00 -8.32
N CYS A 341 -8.74 -19.30 -9.50
CA CYS A 341 -9.36 -18.93 -10.78
C CYS A 341 -10.54 -19.83 -11.14
N GLY A 342 -10.70 -20.94 -10.44
CA GLY A 342 -11.63 -22.02 -10.76
C GLY A 342 -11.07 -22.96 -11.83
N ALA A 343 -10.92 -24.24 -11.47
CA ALA A 343 -10.25 -25.23 -12.33
C ALA A 343 -10.80 -25.29 -13.76
N THR A 344 -12.12 -25.26 -13.92
CA THR A 344 -12.76 -25.27 -15.25
C THR A 344 -12.39 -24.04 -16.09
N ALA A 345 -12.41 -22.86 -15.49
CA ALA A 345 -12.09 -21.61 -16.18
C ALA A 345 -10.59 -21.55 -16.54
N TRP A 346 -9.75 -22.02 -15.64
CA TRP A 346 -8.31 -22.14 -15.88
C TRP A 346 -8.00 -23.12 -17.02
N ASP A 347 -8.60 -24.33 -17.00
CA ASP A 347 -8.35 -25.35 -18.00
C ASP A 347 -8.85 -24.91 -19.38
N ALA A 348 -9.99 -24.21 -19.47
CA ALA A 348 -10.47 -23.60 -20.71
C ALA A 348 -9.52 -22.52 -21.25
N TRP A 349 -8.99 -21.64 -20.37
CA TRP A 349 -7.99 -20.64 -20.75
C TRP A 349 -6.70 -21.32 -21.23
N LYS A 350 -6.23 -22.35 -20.50
CA LYS A 350 -5.03 -23.11 -20.87
C LYS A 350 -5.20 -23.81 -22.22
N ALA A 351 -6.33 -24.44 -22.50
CA ALA A 351 -6.60 -25.06 -23.78
C ALA A 351 -6.57 -24.03 -24.93
N LEU A 352 -7.16 -22.84 -24.71
CA LEU A 352 -7.09 -21.78 -25.70
C LEU A 352 -5.63 -21.33 -25.94
N ARG A 353 -4.84 -21.18 -24.87
CA ARG A 353 -3.42 -20.83 -24.97
C ARG A 353 -2.66 -21.88 -25.78
N ASP A 354 -2.86 -23.17 -25.49
CA ASP A 354 -2.16 -24.27 -26.18
C ASP A 354 -2.47 -24.30 -27.70
N VAL A 355 -3.69 -23.89 -28.08
CA VAL A 355 -4.06 -23.74 -29.50
C VAL A 355 -3.42 -22.51 -30.15
N ARG A 356 -3.28 -21.39 -29.39
CA ARG A 356 -2.75 -20.11 -29.91
C ARG A 356 -1.25 -20.07 -29.96
N ASP A 357 -0.57 -20.79 -29.06
CA ASP A 357 0.88 -20.87 -28.95
C ASP A 357 1.33 -22.33 -28.75
N PRO A 358 1.17 -23.19 -29.79
CA PRO A 358 1.54 -24.59 -29.69
C PRO A 358 3.02 -24.81 -29.44
N ASP A 359 3.87 -23.90 -29.94
CA ASP A 359 5.31 -23.95 -29.79
C ASP A 359 5.82 -23.28 -28.52
N ARG A 360 4.92 -22.74 -27.67
CA ARG A 360 5.22 -22.09 -26.40
C ARG A 360 6.19 -20.90 -26.51
N ILE A 361 6.10 -20.13 -27.59
CA ILE A 361 6.95 -18.96 -27.88
C ILE A 361 6.76 -17.86 -26.83
N PHE A 362 5.50 -17.66 -26.33
CA PHE A 362 5.17 -16.63 -25.37
C PHE A 362 5.30 -17.08 -23.90
N VAL A 363 5.69 -18.35 -23.65
CA VAL A 363 5.83 -18.87 -22.27
C VAL A 363 7.24 -18.62 -21.77
N SER A 364 7.42 -17.55 -20.99
CA SER A 364 8.69 -17.25 -20.32
C SER A 364 9.00 -18.26 -19.20
N HIS A 365 10.25 -18.26 -18.72
CA HIS A 365 10.65 -19.05 -17.54
C HIS A 365 9.80 -18.71 -16.31
N TYR A 366 9.52 -17.42 -16.10
CA TYR A 366 8.67 -16.93 -15.02
C TYR A 366 7.28 -17.58 -15.07
N TRP A 367 6.59 -17.49 -16.19
CA TRP A 367 5.25 -18.06 -16.32
C TRP A 367 5.25 -19.59 -16.26
N ARG A 368 6.29 -20.24 -16.75
CA ARG A 368 6.44 -21.69 -16.62
C ARG A 368 6.46 -22.13 -15.15
N ALA A 369 7.23 -21.43 -14.34
CA ALA A 369 7.32 -21.72 -12.92
C ALA A 369 6.01 -21.37 -12.18
N HIS A 370 5.49 -20.16 -12.37
CA HIS A 370 4.36 -19.65 -11.60
C HIS A 370 2.99 -20.24 -11.99
N LEU A 371 2.84 -20.75 -13.20
CA LEU A 371 1.57 -21.30 -13.71
C LEU A 371 1.63 -22.82 -13.95
N ALA A 372 2.78 -23.44 -13.78
CA ALA A 372 3.01 -24.86 -14.07
C ALA A 372 2.62 -25.22 -15.52
N LEU A 373 3.08 -24.41 -16.51
CA LEU A 373 2.79 -24.56 -17.93
C LEU A 373 3.83 -25.40 -18.68
#